data_99c0fec83d9a25332fe807d55aa8dc0e
#
_entry.id   99c0fec83d9a25332fe807d55aa8dc0e
#
_cell.length_a   1.000
_cell.length_b   1.000
_cell.length_c   1.000
_cell.angle_alpha   90.00
_cell.angle_beta   90.00
_cell.angle_gamma   90.00
#
_symmetry.space_group_name_H-M   'P 1'
#
loop_
_entity.id
_entity.type
_entity.pdbx_description
1 polymer ?
#
loop_
_entity_poly.entity_id
_entity_poly.type
_entity_poly.pdbx_seq_one_letter_code
_entity_poly.pdbx_strand_id
1 'polypeptide(L)'
;MKSSSLSIAGAWLFLAFNHALAAEPHSALHHAPAPDTRSVLALEPDERAMILEEMRMFLDGVHKMTGALAKPDMAAVAEIARSMGQIMVHEVPPALRAKLPQEFRQLGSSVHREFDQIALDAGSLQDVSHSLNQLSATLKKCVSCHATYQIQAPIHSDSH
;
A
#
# COMPACT_ATOMS: atom_id res chain seq x y z
N MET A 1 -45.48 -58.02 43.36
CA MET A 1 -45.61 -56.57 43.44
C MET A 1 -45.47 -56.05 42.02
N LYS A 2 -46.55 -55.48 41.51
CA LYS A 2 -46.74 -55.10 40.11
C LYS A 2 -46.14 -53.70 39.88
N SER A 3 -45.24 -53.58 38.94
CA SER A 3 -44.74 -52.26 38.46
C SER A 3 -45.34 -51.98 37.10
N SER A 4 -46.14 -50.93 37.04
CA SER A 4 -46.78 -50.46 35.80
C SER A 4 -45.87 -49.49 35.05
N SER A 5 -45.50 -49.85 33.84
CA SER A 5 -44.76 -48.95 32.94
C SER A 5 -45.75 -48.05 32.19
N LEU A 6 -45.60 -46.73 32.35
CA LEU A 6 -46.39 -45.71 31.65
C LEU A 6 -45.55 -45.21 30.47
N SER A 7 -45.98 -45.59 29.26
CA SER A 7 -45.38 -45.10 28.00
C SER A 7 -45.98 -43.76 27.62
N ILE A 8 -45.19 -42.71 27.62
CA ILE A 8 -45.59 -41.39 27.09
C ILE A 8 -45.10 -41.30 25.66
N ALA A 9 -46.04 -41.35 24.71
CA ALA A 9 -45.78 -41.09 23.31
C ALA A 9 -45.72 -39.55 23.08
N GLY A 10 -44.52 -39.03 22.93
CA GLY A 10 -44.31 -37.61 22.58
C GLY A 10 -44.46 -37.43 21.07
N ALA A 11 -45.54 -36.76 20.63
CA ALA A 11 -45.70 -36.33 19.26
C ALA A 11 -44.83 -35.09 18.99
N TRP A 12 -43.79 -35.27 18.18
CA TRP A 12 -42.97 -34.16 17.69
C TRP A 12 -43.66 -33.51 16.49
N LEU A 13 -44.21 -32.30 16.71
CA LEU A 13 -44.76 -31.46 15.67
C LEU A 13 -43.62 -30.72 14.99
N PHE A 14 -43.17 -31.16 13.82
CA PHE A 14 -42.24 -30.45 12.98
C PHE A 14 -42.91 -29.23 12.35
N LEU A 15 -42.77 -28.05 12.92
CA LEU A 15 -43.03 -26.79 12.23
C LEU A 15 -41.91 -26.57 11.21
N ALA A 16 -42.21 -26.82 9.95
CA ALA A 16 -41.34 -26.42 8.84
C ALA A 16 -41.41 -24.88 8.69
N PHE A 17 -40.45 -24.18 9.21
CA PHE A 17 -40.23 -22.74 8.96
C PHE A 17 -39.63 -22.62 7.57
N ASN A 18 -40.50 -22.39 6.55
CA ASN A 18 -40.04 -21.94 5.23
C ASN A 18 -39.51 -20.52 5.35
N HIS A 19 -38.18 -20.37 5.55
CA HIS A 19 -37.52 -19.13 5.32
C HIS A 19 -37.38 -18.93 3.82
N ALA A 20 -38.34 -18.20 3.22
CA ALA A 20 -38.16 -17.62 1.91
C ALA A 20 -37.02 -16.59 2.06
N LEU A 21 -35.78 -16.98 1.67
CA LEU A 21 -34.74 -16.03 1.40
C LEU A 21 -35.20 -15.15 0.23
N ALA A 22 -35.78 -14.00 0.54
CA ALA A 22 -35.93 -12.93 -0.41
C ALA A 22 -34.50 -12.50 -0.76
N ALA A 23 -33.99 -12.93 -1.93
CA ALA A 23 -32.79 -12.38 -2.53
C ALA A 23 -33.13 -10.93 -2.87
N GLU A 24 -32.71 -10.01 -2.01
CA GLU A 24 -32.68 -8.59 -2.32
C GLU A 24 -31.87 -8.42 -3.60
N PRO A 25 -32.42 -7.78 -4.66
CA PRO A 25 -31.63 -7.45 -5.81
C PRO A 25 -30.58 -6.43 -5.35
N HIS A 26 -29.32 -6.86 -5.19
CA HIS A 26 -28.22 -5.95 -5.09
C HIS A 26 -28.14 -5.18 -6.42
N SER A 27 -28.93 -4.12 -6.53
CA SER A 27 -28.69 -3.06 -7.50
C SER A 27 -27.33 -2.48 -7.14
N ALA A 28 -26.27 -3.07 -7.70
CA ALA A 28 -24.97 -2.44 -7.78
C ALA A 28 -25.20 -1.15 -8.55
N LEU A 29 -25.44 -0.06 -7.81
CA LEU A 29 -25.34 1.28 -8.33
C LEU A 29 -23.91 1.42 -8.85
N HIS A 30 -23.69 1.12 -10.13
CA HIS A 30 -22.48 1.49 -10.84
C HIS A 30 -22.43 3.02 -10.84
N HIS A 31 -22.00 3.60 -9.72
CA HIS A 31 -21.59 4.99 -9.71
C HIS A 31 -20.44 5.09 -10.70
N ALA A 32 -20.63 5.88 -11.73
CA ALA A 32 -19.50 6.25 -12.59
C ALA A 32 -18.37 6.72 -11.67
N PRO A 33 -17.14 6.22 -11.85
CA PRO A 33 -16.03 6.63 -11.01
C PRO A 33 -15.91 8.14 -11.05
N ALA A 34 -15.74 8.76 -9.89
CA ALA A 34 -15.49 10.19 -9.82
C ALA A 34 -14.25 10.54 -10.68
N PRO A 35 -14.26 11.69 -11.39
CA PRO A 35 -13.11 12.09 -12.19
C PRO A 35 -11.85 12.14 -11.31
N ASP A 36 -10.73 11.68 -11.86
CA ASP A 36 -9.43 11.72 -11.17
C ASP A 36 -8.96 13.19 -11.08
N THR A 37 -8.90 13.72 -9.86
CA THR A 37 -8.54 15.11 -9.57
C THR A 37 -7.08 15.28 -9.16
N ARG A 38 -6.27 14.23 -9.22
CA ARG A 38 -4.85 14.28 -8.86
C ARG A 38 -4.09 15.19 -9.83
N SER A 39 -3.08 15.89 -9.29
CA SER A 39 -2.19 16.73 -10.11
C SER A 39 -1.39 15.88 -11.09
N VAL A 40 -1.45 16.21 -12.36
CA VAL A 40 -0.74 15.50 -13.42
C VAL A 40 0.71 15.95 -13.46
N LEU A 41 1.64 14.98 -13.40
CA LEU A 41 3.03 15.18 -13.77
C LEU A 41 3.19 14.75 -15.23
N ALA A 42 3.27 15.73 -16.12
CA ALA A 42 3.48 15.49 -17.55
C ALA A 42 4.97 15.25 -17.79
N LEU A 43 5.35 13.99 -17.98
CA LEU A 43 6.74 13.56 -18.16
C LEU A 43 6.92 12.90 -19.51
N GLU A 44 8.07 13.14 -20.13
CA GLU A 44 8.48 12.41 -21.33
C GLU A 44 8.56 10.90 -21.04
N PRO A 45 8.42 10.02 -22.04
CA PRO A 45 8.40 8.57 -21.82
C PRO A 45 9.56 8.04 -20.99
N ASP A 46 10.78 8.51 -21.25
CA ASP A 46 11.99 8.08 -20.53
C ASP A 46 12.01 8.60 -19.10
N GLU A 47 11.58 9.85 -18.87
CA GLU A 47 11.46 10.45 -17.54
C GLU A 47 10.40 9.72 -16.69
N ARG A 48 9.27 9.39 -17.32
CA ARG A 48 8.23 8.56 -16.71
C ARG A 48 8.76 7.18 -16.33
N ALA A 49 9.51 6.54 -17.24
CA ALA A 49 10.09 5.22 -17.00
C ALA A 49 11.03 5.24 -15.79
N MET A 50 11.86 6.28 -15.63
CA MET A 50 12.75 6.43 -14.47
C MET A 50 11.98 6.54 -13.14
N ILE A 51 10.95 7.39 -13.07
CA ILE A 51 10.15 7.50 -11.84
C ILE A 51 9.41 6.20 -11.53
N LEU A 52 8.85 5.52 -12.54
CA LEU A 52 8.17 4.24 -12.33
C LEU A 52 9.14 3.13 -11.92
N GLU A 53 10.39 3.17 -12.36
CA GLU A 53 11.40 2.22 -11.91
C GLU A 53 11.74 2.44 -10.44
N GLU A 54 11.96 3.68 -10.02
CA GLU A 54 12.16 4.03 -8.61
C GLU A 54 10.99 3.52 -7.73
N MET A 55 9.74 3.70 -8.19
CA MET A 55 8.56 3.19 -7.46
C MET A 55 8.57 1.66 -7.34
N ARG A 56 9.01 0.93 -8.39
CA ARG A 56 9.16 -0.53 -8.33
C ARG A 56 10.25 -0.95 -7.35
N MET A 57 11.38 -0.22 -7.33
CA MET A 57 12.46 -0.47 -6.37
C MET A 57 12.00 -0.24 -4.92
N PHE A 58 11.23 0.81 -4.65
CA PHE A 58 10.63 1.00 -3.33
C PHE A 58 9.69 -0.13 -2.94
N LEU A 59 8.82 -0.58 -3.85
CA LEU A 59 7.89 -1.68 -3.57
C LEU A 59 8.63 -2.99 -3.26
N ASP A 60 9.65 -3.32 -4.03
CA ASP A 60 10.51 -4.48 -3.79
C ASP A 60 11.25 -4.36 -2.45
N GLY A 61 11.79 -3.19 -2.15
CA GLY A 61 12.44 -2.93 -0.86
C GLY A 61 11.50 -3.07 0.32
N VAL A 62 10.29 -2.53 0.25
CA VAL A 62 9.25 -2.69 1.28
C VAL A 62 8.89 -4.17 1.45
N HIS A 63 8.71 -4.90 0.35
CA HIS A 63 8.45 -6.34 0.41
C HIS A 63 9.57 -7.10 1.14
N LYS A 64 10.82 -6.88 0.77
CA LYS A 64 11.98 -7.51 1.39
C LYS A 64 12.09 -7.13 2.88
N MET A 65 11.91 -5.84 3.19
CA MET A 65 11.97 -5.34 4.57
C MET A 65 10.89 -5.96 5.47
N THR A 66 9.66 -6.08 4.98
CA THR A 66 8.58 -6.75 5.75
C THR A 66 8.90 -8.22 5.98
N GLY A 67 9.52 -8.91 5.01
CA GLY A 67 10.00 -10.29 5.16
C GLY A 67 11.12 -10.44 6.19
N ALA A 68 12.05 -9.48 6.25
CA ALA A 68 13.12 -9.44 7.25
C ALA A 68 12.58 -9.15 8.66
N LEU A 69 11.65 -8.19 8.79
CA LEU A 69 10.97 -7.88 10.07
C LEU A 69 10.19 -9.08 10.63
N ALA A 70 9.56 -9.87 9.76
CA ALA A 70 8.84 -11.08 10.16
C ALA A 70 9.77 -12.18 10.72
N LYS A 71 11.07 -12.10 10.46
CA LYS A 71 12.11 -13.04 10.92
C LYS A 71 13.04 -12.44 11.98
N PRO A 72 12.72 -11.33 12.60
CA PRO A 72 13.53 -10.35 13.33
C PRO A 72 14.99 -10.23 12.85
N ASP A 73 15.20 -10.22 11.51
CA ASP A 73 16.53 -10.02 10.92
C ASP A 73 16.82 -8.52 10.73
N MET A 74 17.22 -7.89 11.83
CA MET A 74 17.43 -6.45 11.87
C MET A 74 18.64 -6.00 11.04
N ALA A 75 19.61 -6.88 10.80
CA ALA A 75 20.73 -6.59 9.91
C ALA A 75 20.26 -6.47 8.46
N ALA A 76 19.41 -7.41 8.00
CA ALA A 76 18.79 -7.34 6.69
C ALA A 76 17.87 -6.11 6.56
N VAL A 77 17.08 -5.77 7.60
CA VAL A 77 16.26 -4.55 7.63
C VAL A 77 17.11 -3.31 7.40
N ALA A 78 18.25 -3.18 8.10
CA ALA A 78 19.16 -2.05 7.98
C ALA A 78 19.78 -1.94 6.57
N GLU A 79 20.18 -3.05 5.99
CA GLU A 79 20.76 -3.10 4.63
C GLU A 79 19.73 -2.69 3.57
N ILE A 80 18.53 -3.29 3.62
CA ILE A 80 17.44 -3.01 2.68
C ILE A 80 17.01 -1.55 2.79
N ALA A 81 16.82 -1.02 4.00
CA ALA A 81 16.45 0.37 4.20
C ALA A 81 17.51 1.32 3.63
N ARG A 82 18.79 1.06 3.85
CA ARG A 82 19.90 1.88 3.32
C ARG A 82 19.89 1.93 1.80
N SER A 83 19.56 0.83 1.12
CA SER A 83 19.47 0.81 -0.34
C SER A 83 18.35 1.69 -0.90
N MET A 84 17.32 2.00 -0.10
CA MET A 84 16.20 2.90 -0.45
C MET A 84 16.41 4.34 0.04
N GLY A 85 17.53 4.63 0.69
CA GLY A 85 17.86 5.93 1.25
C GLY A 85 18.31 6.96 0.22
N GLN A 86 19.00 7.98 0.68
CA GLN A 86 19.46 9.12 -0.13
C GLN A 86 20.39 8.72 -1.29
N ILE A 87 20.98 7.54 -1.25
CA ILE A 87 21.81 7.03 -2.34
C ILE A 87 21.04 6.94 -3.67
N MET A 88 19.75 6.63 -3.64
CA MET A 88 18.91 6.58 -4.84
C MET A 88 18.66 7.96 -5.46
N VAL A 89 18.66 9.03 -4.65
CA VAL A 89 18.35 10.40 -5.13
C VAL A 89 19.38 10.91 -6.15
N HIS A 90 20.60 10.40 -6.10
CA HIS A 90 21.67 10.81 -7.00
C HIS A 90 21.48 10.33 -8.45
N GLU A 91 20.60 9.37 -8.67
CA GLU A 91 20.33 8.80 -9.99
C GLU A 91 19.33 9.64 -10.80
N VAL A 92 18.60 10.57 -10.16
CA VAL A 92 17.62 11.43 -10.85
C VAL A 92 18.33 12.59 -11.57
N PRO A 93 18.25 12.67 -12.91
CA PRO A 93 18.87 13.75 -13.68
C PRO A 93 18.41 15.13 -13.22
N PRO A 94 19.29 16.14 -13.16
CA PRO A 94 18.92 17.50 -12.76
C PRO A 94 17.81 18.11 -13.62
N ALA A 95 17.77 17.79 -14.92
CA ALA A 95 16.75 18.25 -15.84
C ALA A 95 15.35 17.72 -15.49
N LEU A 96 15.24 16.42 -15.14
CA LEU A 96 13.99 15.83 -14.67
C LEU A 96 13.60 16.43 -13.32
N ARG A 97 14.54 16.56 -12.39
CA ARG A 97 14.30 17.18 -11.08
C ARG A 97 13.74 18.58 -11.18
N ALA A 98 14.20 19.38 -12.16
CA ALA A 98 13.72 20.75 -12.38
C ALA A 98 12.26 20.81 -12.86
N LYS A 99 11.76 19.78 -13.53
CA LYS A 99 10.36 19.68 -14.01
C LYS A 99 9.38 19.29 -12.90
N LEU A 100 9.87 18.65 -11.84
CA LEU A 100 9.00 18.16 -10.76
C LEU A 100 8.60 19.29 -9.80
N PRO A 101 7.32 19.37 -9.36
CA PRO A 101 6.88 20.35 -8.37
C PRO A 101 7.72 20.30 -7.09
N GLN A 102 7.88 21.45 -6.44
CA GLN A 102 8.70 21.54 -5.23
C GLN A 102 8.19 20.61 -4.13
N GLU A 103 6.88 20.55 -3.92
CA GLU A 103 6.23 19.71 -2.92
C GLU A 103 6.45 18.22 -3.20
N PHE A 104 6.37 17.81 -4.48
CA PHE A 104 6.68 16.45 -4.90
C PHE A 104 8.13 16.07 -4.54
N ARG A 105 9.08 16.95 -4.88
CA ARG A 105 10.51 16.75 -4.57
C ARG A 105 10.78 16.68 -3.07
N GLN A 106 10.14 17.55 -2.28
CA GLN A 106 10.29 17.58 -0.82
C GLN A 106 9.75 16.29 -0.19
N LEU A 107 8.58 15.84 -0.66
CA LEU A 107 7.96 14.60 -0.17
C LEU A 107 8.84 13.39 -0.52
N GLY A 108 9.30 13.26 -1.76
CA GLY A 108 10.21 12.20 -2.18
C GLY A 108 11.52 12.19 -1.36
N SER A 109 12.20 13.34 -1.26
CA SER A 109 13.40 13.45 -0.43
C SER A 109 13.17 13.09 1.03
N SER A 110 11.96 13.33 1.57
CA SER A 110 11.65 12.96 2.95
C SER A 110 11.50 11.44 3.11
N VAL A 111 10.98 10.74 2.09
CA VAL A 111 10.87 9.27 2.09
C VAL A 111 12.27 8.64 2.15
N HIS A 112 13.20 9.09 1.31
CA HIS A 112 14.57 8.58 1.32
C HIS A 112 15.27 8.80 2.68
N ARG A 113 15.12 10.00 3.28
CA ARG A 113 15.69 10.27 4.62
C ARG A 113 15.09 9.37 5.70
N GLU A 114 13.81 9.03 5.59
CA GLU A 114 13.18 8.09 6.54
C GLU A 114 13.72 6.69 6.38
N PHE A 115 14.00 6.22 5.17
CA PHE A 115 14.66 4.93 4.98
C PHE A 115 16.08 4.93 5.53
N ASP A 116 16.84 6.01 5.37
CA ASP A 116 18.15 6.15 6.03
C ASP A 116 18.03 6.08 7.56
N GLN A 117 16.99 6.72 8.14
CA GLN A 117 16.75 6.66 9.59
C GLN A 117 16.35 5.25 10.03
N ILE A 118 15.50 4.55 9.27
CA ILE A 118 15.18 3.13 9.55
C ILE A 118 16.46 2.29 9.53
N ALA A 119 17.36 2.54 8.57
CA ALA A 119 18.61 1.79 8.47
C ALA A 119 19.52 2.00 9.70
N LEU A 120 19.61 3.23 10.21
CA LEU A 120 20.37 3.57 11.40
C LEU A 120 19.79 2.92 12.65
N ASP A 121 18.47 3.05 12.83
CA ASP A 121 17.79 2.57 14.03
C ASP A 121 17.69 1.04 14.06
N ALA A 122 17.44 0.40 12.91
CA ALA A 122 17.45 -1.06 12.82
C ALA A 122 18.81 -1.64 13.21
N GLY A 123 19.90 -0.99 12.77
CA GLY A 123 21.27 -1.41 13.11
C GLY A 123 21.64 -1.19 14.57
N SER A 124 21.13 -0.13 15.20
CA SER A 124 21.53 0.28 16.56
C SER A 124 20.57 -0.21 17.65
N LEU A 125 19.27 -0.09 17.45
CA LEU A 125 18.25 -0.44 18.44
C LEU A 125 17.83 -1.90 18.37
N GLN A 126 17.87 -2.51 17.18
CA GLN A 126 17.43 -3.85 16.89
C GLN A 126 15.99 -4.14 17.35
N ASP A 127 15.13 -3.13 17.30
CA ASP A 127 13.74 -3.18 17.74
C ASP A 127 12.79 -3.27 16.54
N VAL A 128 12.14 -4.43 16.40
CA VAL A 128 11.17 -4.71 15.34
C VAL A 128 9.98 -3.75 15.40
N SER A 129 9.44 -3.49 16.58
CA SER A 129 8.27 -2.63 16.76
C SER A 129 8.60 -1.19 16.39
N HIS A 130 9.78 -0.70 16.77
CA HIS A 130 10.26 0.61 16.39
C HIS A 130 10.36 0.76 14.86
N SER A 131 11.03 -0.19 14.20
CA SER A 131 11.18 -0.20 12.74
C SER A 131 9.86 -0.32 11.99
N LEU A 132 8.89 -1.10 12.51
CA LEU A 132 7.54 -1.17 11.95
C LEU A 132 6.79 0.16 12.06
N ASN A 133 6.91 0.87 13.17
CA ASN A 133 6.32 2.19 13.34
C ASN A 133 6.90 3.21 12.35
N GLN A 134 8.22 3.21 12.17
CA GLN A 134 8.89 4.05 11.19
C GLN A 134 8.45 3.71 9.76
N LEU A 135 8.42 2.43 9.39
CA LEU A 135 7.95 1.99 8.08
C LEU A 135 6.50 2.43 7.83
N SER A 136 5.63 2.27 8.83
CA SER A 136 4.23 2.73 8.73
C SER A 136 4.13 4.24 8.49
N ALA A 137 4.95 5.05 9.17
CA ALA A 137 5.01 6.49 8.95
C ALA A 137 5.48 6.84 7.53
N THR A 138 6.50 6.14 7.02
CA THR A 138 7.00 6.30 5.65
C THR A 138 5.93 5.94 4.61
N LEU A 139 5.23 4.81 4.79
CA LEU A 139 4.15 4.37 3.90
C LEU A 139 2.98 5.37 3.85
N LYS A 140 2.69 6.07 4.94
CA LYS A 140 1.70 7.16 4.93
C LYS A 140 2.07 8.26 3.94
N LYS A 141 3.36 8.56 3.76
CA LYS A 141 3.82 9.52 2.74
C LYS A 141 3.63 8.98 1.33
N CYS A 142 3.88 7.69 1.10
CA CYS A 142 3.58 7.06 -0.18
C CYS A 142 2.10 7.18 -0.54
N VAL A 143 1.20 6.87 0.41
CA VAL A 143 -0.25 7.03 0.23
C VAL A 143 -0.61 8.49 -0.08
N SER A 144 -0.05 9.46 0.64
CA SER A 144 -0.31 10.89 0.42
C SER A 144 0.16 11.34 -0.97
N CYS A 145 1.36 10.92 -1.39
CA CYS A 145 1.90 11.24 -2.72
C CYS A 145 0.99 10.68 -3.83
N HIS A 146 0.63 9.39 -3.74
CA HIS A 146 -0.22 8.72 -4.73
C HIS A 146 -1.67 9.22 -4.74
N ALA A 147 -2.15 9.81 -3.64
CA ALA A 147 -3.44 10.49 -3.60
C ALA A 147 -3.40 11.89 -4.23
N THR A 148 -2.22 12.52 -4.32
CA THR A 148 -2.06 13.89 -4.81
C THR A 148 -1.62 13.95 -6.26
N TYR A 149 -0.76 13.03 -6.70
CA TYR A 149 -0.11 13.07 -8.00
C TYR A 149 -0.41 11.84 -8.85
N GLN A 150 -0.45 12.05 -10.16
CA GLN A 150 -0.48 11.00 -11.17
C GLN A 150 0.53 11.32 -12.27
N ILE A 151 1.14 10.30 -12.85
CA ILE A 151 2.09 10.45 -13.94
C ILE A 151 1.41 10.08 -15.24
N GLN A 152 1.34 10.99 -16.19
CA GLN A 152 0.80 10.77 -17.52
C GLN A 152 1.87 11.02 -18.59
N ALA A 153 1.75 10.33 -19.72
CA ALA A 153 2.50 10.71 -20.90
C ALA A 153 1.97 12.07 -21.41
N PRO A 154 2.82 12.92 -21.99
CA PRO A 154 2.36 14.15 -22.64
C PRO A 154 1.31 13.81 -23.70
N ILE A 155 0.21 14.56 -23.72
CA ILE A 155 -0.77 14.45 -24.78
C ILE A 155 -0.14 15.13 -26.00
N HIS A 156 0.42 14.37 -26.91
CA HIS A 156 0.77 14.90 -28.21
C HIS A 156 -0.55 15.16 -28.93
N SER A 157 -0.95 16.42 -29.04
CA SER A 157 -1.98 16.80 -29.98
C SER A 157 -1.38 16.60 -31.37
N ASP A 158 -1.70 15.47 -32.01
CA ASP A 158 -1.44 15.29 -33.42
C ASP A 158 -2.19 16.44 -34.15
N SER A 159 -1.44 17.49 -34.47
CA SER A 159 -1.90 18.55 -35.34
C SER A 159 -1.97 17.99 -36.75
N HIS A 160 -3.19 17.59 -37.16
CA HIS A 160 -3.56 17.35 -38.55
C HIS A 160 -3.62 18.66 -39.35
#